data_e396c8fc5788610b0904ba302d110546
#
_entry.id   e396c8fc5788610b0904ba302d110546
#
_cell.length_a   1.000
_cell.length_b   1.000
_cell.length_c   1.000
_cell.angle_alpha   90.00
_cell.angle_beta   90.00
_cell.angle_gamma   90.00
#
_symmetry.space_group_name_H-M   'P 1'
#
loop_
_entity.id
_entity.type
_entity.pdbx_description
1 polymer ?
#
loop_
_entity_poly.entity_id
_entity_poly.type
_entity_poly.pdbx_seq_one_letter_code
_entity_poly.pdbx_strand_id
1 'polypeptide(L)'
;MLAEFALIAATCAPNVHIDTLSALIKHESAANVFAIGINKGKRLSTQPVTADEATDIAEELIKNGTDFDAGLGQINVRNWSWLGLNTTTVFDPCINLKAAQTVLSDCYSRALKQHQDQQKALRAALSCYNTGNFERGFKNGYVNKVIAQAGIKIPAIRASSGNKKEQPVQVSKTTKKSKPKSNDGFSIKPITDGFRLTDH
;
A
#
# COMPACT_ATOMS: atom_id res chain seq x y z
N MET A 1 18.57 8.71 4.85
CA MET A 1 17.13 8.57 4.44
C MET A 1 16.72 7.16 4.00
N LEU A 2 17.28 6.57 2.91
CA LEU A 2 16.86 5.21 2.48
C LEU A 2 17.25 4.11 3.48
N ALA A 3 18.43 4.17 4.09
CA ALA A 3 18.88 3.20 5.07
C ALA A 3 18.10 3.26 6.39
N GLU A 4 17.77 4.45 6.85
CA GLU A 4 16.95 4.67 8.05
C GLU A 4 15.52 4.18 7.86
N PHE A 5 14.91 4.50 6.70
CA PHE A 5 13.58 3.98 6.37
C PHE A 5 13.58 2.44 6.31
N ALA A 6 14.60 1.84 5.69
CA ALA A 6 14.71 0.39 5.61
C ALA A 6 14.79 -0.28 6.99
N LEU A 7 15.53 0.33 7.92
CA LEU A 7 15.65 -0.17 9.29
C LEU A 7 14.31 -0.08 10.05
N ILE A 8 13.64 1.07 9.99
CA ILE A 8 12.33 1.26 10.62
C ILE A 8 11.31 0.31 10.00
N ALA A 9 11.28 0.18 8.67
CA ALA A 9 10.37 -0.70 7.98
C ALA A 9 10.58 -2.18 8.36
N ALA A 10 11.82 -2.64 8.43
CA ALA A 10 12.14 -4.01 8.83
C ALA A 10 11.73 -4.32 10.28
N THR A 11 11.80 -3.33 11.16
CA THR A 11 11.44 -3.48 12.59
C THR A 11 9.93 -3.38 12.80
N CYS A 12 9.28 -2.41 12.17
CA CYS A 12 7.90 -2.02 12.47
C CYS A 12 6.87 -2.65 11.53
N ALA A 13 7.28 -3.06 10.33
CA ALA A 13 6.43 -3.67 9.32
C ALA A 13 7.10 -4.87 8.62
N PRO A 14 7.58 -5.88 9.38
CA PRO A 14 8.40 -6.97 8.85
C PRO A 14 7.65 -7.92 7.90
N ASN A 15 6.33 -7.89 7.87
CA ASN A 15 5.52 -8.79 7.06
C ASN A 15 5.22 -8.23 5.66
N VAL A 16 5.67 -7.01 5.34
CA VAL A 16 5.54 -6.41 4.01
C VAL A 16 6.93 -6.24 3.40
N HIS A 17 7.11 -6.71 2.16
CA HIS A 17 8.38 -6.51 1.48
C HIS A 17 8.73 -5.03 1.41
N ILE A 18 10.00 -4.70 1.65
CA ILE A 18 10.48 -3.31 1.74
C ILE A 18 10.13 -2.48 0.49
N ASP A 19 10.24 -3.06 -0.70
CA ASP A 19 9.94 -2.34 -1.94
C ASP A 19 8.44 -2.01 -2.04
N THR A 20 7.56 -2.92 -1.60
CA THR A 20 6.11 -2.69 -1.57
C THR A 20 5.76 -1.60 -0.57
N LEU A 21 6.32 -1.68 0.64
CA LEU A 21 6.07 -0.69 1.68
C LEU A 21 6.62 0.68 1.28
N SER A 22 7.84 0.73 0.75
CA SER A 22 8.48 1.97 0.28
C SER A 22 7.67 2.64 -0.83
N ALA A 23 7.20 1.86 -1.81
CA ALA A 23 6.36 2.36 -2.89
C ALA A 23 5.02 2.92 -2.38
N LEU A 24 4.39 2.21 -1.44
CA LEU A 24 3.17 2.63 -0.78
C LEU A 24 3.38 3.96 -0.05
N ILE A 25 4.33 4.03 0.87
CA ILE A 25 4.60 5.22 1.70
C ILE A 25 5.01 6.43 0.84
N LYS A 26 5.83 6.20 -0.19
CA LYS A 26 6.20 7.26 -1.12
C LYS A 26 4.99 7.81 -1.87
N HIS A 27 4.04 6.98 -2.23
CA HIS A 27 2.80 7.41 -2.89
C HIS A 27 1.86 8.13 -1.93
N GLU A 28 1.68 7.61 -0.70
CA GLU A 28 0.71 8.12 0.27
C GLU A 28 1.11 9.49 0.81
N SER A 29 2.31 9.61 1.32
CA SER A 29 2.76 10.79 2.08
C SER A 29 4.03 11.45 1.56
N ALA A 30 4.65 10.93 0.49
CA ALA A 30 6.01 11.29 0.10
C ALA A 30 7.03 11.13 1.26
N ALA A 31 6.77 10.18 2.17
CA ALA A 31 7.50 9.91 3.40
C ALA A 31 7.42 11.06 4.44
N ASN A 32 6.41 11.92 4.36
CA ASN A 32 6.13 12.90 5.41
C ASN A 32 5.40 12.22 6.58
N VAL A 33 6.07 12.21 7.74
CA VAL A 33 5.56 11.59 8.98
C VAL A 33 4.29 12.27 9.48
N PHE A 34 4.19 13.59 9.28
CA PHE A 34 3.09 14.42 9.76
C PHE A 34 2.03 14.71 8.70
N ALA A 35 2.06 13.99 7.57
CA ALA A 35 1.11 14.24 6.50
C ALA A 35 -0.34 14.04 6.95
N ILE A 36 -1.21 14.99 6.59
CA ILE A 36 -2.66 14.94 6.80
C ILE A 36 -3.35 15.20 5.47
N GLY A 37 -4.16 14.24 5.01
CA GLY A 37 -4.97 14.31 3.81
C GLY A 37 -6.46 14.41 4.14
N ILE A 38 -7.14 15.51 3.76
CA ILE A 38 -8.59 15.66 3.95
C ILE A 38 -9.31 15.04 2.76
N ASN A 39 -10.21 14.08 3.02
CA ASN A 39 -10.89 13.30 1.97
C ASN A 39 -12.02 14.07 1.29
N LYS A 40 -12.73 14.91 2.04
CA LYS A 40 -13.79 15.77 1.51
C LYS A 40 -13.66 17.17 2.09
N GLY A 41 -13.67 18.16 1.22
CA GLY A 41 -13.57 19.55 1.66
C GLY A 41 -12.26 20.22 1.26
N LYS A 42 -11.93 21.30 1.97
CA LYS A 42 -10.76 22.13 1.68
C LYS A 42 -9.50 21.47 2.25
N ARG A 43 -8.50 21.28 1.42
CA ARG A 43 -7.19 20.78 1.87
C ARG A 43 -6.52 21.77 2.82
N LEU A 44 -5.62 21.26 3.68
CA LEU A 44 -4.76 22.13 4.47
C LEU A 44 -3.93 23.04 3.55
N SER A 45 -3.78 24.31 3.92
CA SER A 45 -2.95 25.27 3.18
C SER A 45 -1.47 24.90 3.26
N THR A 46 -1.06 24.39 4.42
CA THR A 46 0.30 23.90 4.72
C THR A 46 0.19 22.60 5.50
N GLN A 47 1.13 21.69 5.27
CA GLN A 47 1.23 20.47 6.09
C GLN A 47 1.92 20.80 7.41
N PRO A 48 1.54 20.16 8.52
CA PRO A 48 2.24 20.29 9.78
C PRO A 48 3.69 19.82 9.67
N VAL A 49 4.58 20.47 10.42
CA VAL A 49 6.01 20.19 10.42
C VAL A 49 6.51 19.65 11.76
N THR A 50 5.66 19.65 12.79
CA THR A 50 5.94 19.07 14.11
C THR A 50 4.84 18.09 14.53
N ALA A 51 5.16 17.25 15.52
CA ALA A 51 4.20 16.31 16.10
C ALA A 51 3.03 17.05 16.79
N ASP A 52 3.32 18.13 17.49
CA ASP A 52 2.32 18.92 18.21
C ASP A 52 1.34 19.57 17.23
N GLU A 53 1.85 20.24 16.18
CA GLU A 53 0.98 20.80 15.12
C GLU A 53 0.10 19.74 14.46
N ALA A 54 0.66 18.56 14.16
CA ALA A 54 -0.09 17.47 13.54
C ALA A 54 -1.19 16.94 14.48
N THR A 55 -0.89 16.82 15.77
CA THR A 55 -1.83 16.39 16.80
C THR A 55 -2.96 17.39 16.96
N ASP A 56 -2.66 18.68 17.10
CA ASP A 56 -3.65 19.74 17.25
C ASP A 56 -4.61 19.79 16.04
N ILE A 57 -4.06 19.71 14.82
CA ILE A 57 -4.87 19.66 13.59
C ILE A 57 -5.76 18.42 13.56
N ALA A 58 -5.22 17.24 13.90
CA ALA A 58 -5.98 16.01 13.91
C ALA A 58 -7.13 16.04 14.92
N GLU A 59 -6.91 16.62 16.11
CA GLU A 59 -7.94 16.81 17.14
C GLU A 59 -9.05 17.74 16.66
N GLU A 60 -8.70 18.85 16.02
CA GLU A 60 -9.67 19.76 15.43
C GLU A 60 -10.50 19.08 14.34
N LEU A 61 -9.86 18.31 13.46
CA LEU A 61 -10.55 17.56 12.40
C LEU A 61 -11.51 16.52 12.97
N ILE A 62 -11.11 15.80 14.03
CA ILE A 62 -11.97 14.83 14.73
C ILE A 62 -13.18 15.55 15.37
N LYS A 63 -12.94 16.65 16.08
CA LYS A 63 -13.99 17.45 16.72
C LYS A 63 -15.03 17.94 15.71
N ASN A 64 -14.59 18.25 14.49
CA ASN A 64 -15.45 18.70 13.39
C ASN A 64 -16.06 17.54 12.58
N GLY A 65 -15.85 16.28 12.97
CA GLY A 65 -16.36 15.10 12.25
C GLY A 65 -15.79 14.95 10.85
N THR A 66 -14.60 15.50 10.60
CA THR A 66 -13.98 15.50 9.28
C THR A 66 -13.34 14.14 8.98
N ASP A 67 -13.53 13.64 7.76
CA ASP A 67 -12.90 12.43 7.24
C ASP A 67 -11.51 12.78 6.68
N PHE A 68 -10.46 12.18 7.25
CA PHE A 68 -9.08 12.45 6.86
C PHE A 68 -8.18 11.22 7.06
N ASP A 69 -7.02 11.27 6.42
CA ASP A 69 -5.96 10.29 6.50
C ASP A 69 -4.72 10.91 7.15
N ALA A 70 -3.94 10.14 7.91
CA ALA A 70 -2.81 10.68 8.67
C ALA A 70 -1.57 9.78 8.66
N GLY A 71 -0.41 10.44 8.73
CA GLY A 71 0.91 9.84 8.88
C GLY A 71 1.47 9.21 7.61
N LEU A 72 2.55 8.45 7.75
CA LEU A 72 3.29 7.85 6.64
C LEU A 72 2.42 7.05 5.67
N GLY A 73 1.59 6.16 6.22
CA GLY A 73 0.69 5.29 5.45
C GLY A 73 -0.66 5.91 5.15
N GLN A 74 -0.89 7.18 5.49
CA GLN A 74 -2.18 7.86 5.32
C GLN A 74 -3.35 7.00 5.84
N ILE A 75 -3.28 6.67 7.15
CA ILE A 75 -4.27 5.83 7.79
C ILE A 75 -5.54 6.64 8.05
N ASN A 76 -6.65 6.22 7.45
CA ASN A 76 -7.94 6.88 7.61
C ASN A 76 -8.40 6.87 9.07
N VAL A 77 -8.92 8.02 9.56
CA VAL A 77 -9.37 8.20 10.94
C VAL A 77 -10.43 7.18 11.37
N ARG A 78 -11.25 6.67 10.46
CA ARG A 78 -12.26 5.64 10.72
C ARG A 78 -11.66 4.28 11.10
N ASN A 79 -10.40 4.06 10.72
CA ASN A 79 -9.67 2.83 11.02
C ASN A 79 -8.92 2.89 12.35
N TRP A 80 -8.81 4.05 13.00
CA TRP A 80 -7.95 4.21 14.16
C TRP A 80 -8.39 3.36 15.35
N SER A 81 -9.69 3.29 15.60
CA SER A 81 -10.24 2.53 16.74
C SER A 81 -9.78 1.07 16.74
N TRP A 82 -9.94 0.35 15.62
CA TRP A 82 -9.57 -1.06 15.55
C TRP A 82 -8.04 -1.28 15.40
N LEU A 83 -7.31 -0.26 14.96
CA LEU A 83 -5.84 -0.27 14.88
C LEU A 83 -5.17 0.16 16.19
N GLY A 84 -5.94 0.61 17.18
CA GLY A 84 -5.43 1.13 18.45
C GLY A 84 -4.67 2.45 18.30
N LEU A 85 -5.05 3.27 17.30
CA LEU A 85 -4.46 4.58 17.05
C LEU A 85 -5.24 5.70 17.74
N ASN A 86 -4.53 6.79 18.00
CA ASN A 86 -5.08 8.07 18.46
C ASN A 86 -4.29 9.24 17.85
N THR A 87 -4.62 10.47 18.21
CA THR A 87 -4.01 11.70 17.66
C THR A 87 -2.50 11.79 17.90
N THR A 88 -2.00 11.25 18.99
CA THR A 88 -0.57 11.26 19.32
C THR A 88 0.19 10.11 18.68
N THR A 89 -0.41 8.91 18.59
CA THR A 89 0.29 7.71 18.12
C THR A 89 0.28 7.56 16.60
N VAL A 90 -0.68 8.15 15.89
CA VAL A 90 -0.77 8.03 14.43
C VAL A 90 0.41 8.68 13.71
N PHE A 91 1.07 9.64 14.32
CA PHE A 91 2.25 10.31 13.75
C PHE A 91 3.58 9.69 14.21
N ASP A 92 3.57 8.67 15.08
CA ASP A 92 4.75 7.87 15.34
C ASP A 92 5.07 7.00 14.11
N PRO A 93 6.28 7.09 13.54
CA PRO A 93 6.62 6.39 12.31
C PRO A 93 6.45 4.87 12.41
N CYS A 94 6.85 4.28 13.54
CA CYS A 94 6.79 2.84 13.74
C CYS A 94 5.35 2.36 13.90
N ILE A 95 4.56 3.06 14.70
CA ILE A 95 3.15 2.73 14.94
C ILE A 95 2.35 2.88 13.65
N ASN A 96 2.61 3.94 12.89
CA ASN A 96 1.92 4.18 11.61
C ASN A 96 2.29 3.12 10.55
N LEU A 97 3.57 2.74 10.42
CA LEU A 97 3.99 1.66 9.51
C LEU A 97 3.39 0.31 9.91
N LYS A 98 3.30 0.01 11.21
CA LYS A 98 2.63 -1.19 11.72
C LYS A 98 1.14 -1.19 11.35
N ALA A 99 0.47 -0.06 11.47
CA ALA A 99 -0.92 0.10 11.06
C ALA A 99 -1.09 -0.09 9.56
N ALA A 100 -0.23 0.53 8.74
CA ALA A 100 -0.23 0.36 7.28
C ALA A 100 -0.03 -1.12 6.89
N GLN A 101 0.93 -1.81 7.50
CA GLN A 101 1.11 -3.25 7.32
C GLN A 101 -0.17 -4.02 7.66
N THR A 102 -0.80 -3.71 8.78
CA THR A 102 -2.01 -4.41 9.25
C THR A 102 -3.14 -4.29 8.23
N VAL A 103 -3.41 -3.08 7.75
CA VAL A 103 -4.43 -2.83 6.72
C VAL A 103 -4.10 -3.55 5.41
N LEU A 104 -2.86 -3.44 4.95
CA LEU A 104 -2.45 -4.06 3.69
C LEU A 104 -2.48 -5.58 3.77
N SER A 105 -2.05 -6.17 4.89
CA SER A 105 -2.04 -7.62 5.11
C SER A 105 -3.46 -8.20 5.21
N ASP A 106 -4.40 -7.48 5.84
CA ASP A 106 -5.81 -7.87 5.84
C ASP A 106 -6.38 -7.87 4.42
N CYS A 107 -6.19 -6.78 3.67
CA CYS A 107 -6.59 -6.68 2.28
C CYS A 107 -5.99 -7.83 1.42
N TYR A 108 -4.71 -8.15 1.63
CA TYR A 108 -4.03 -9.21 0.88
C TYR A 108 -4.56 -10.60 1.23
N SER A 109 -4.78 -10.89 2.50
CA SER A 109 -5.33 -12.16 2.95
C SER A 109 -6.73 -12.42 2.37
N ARG A 110 -7.55 -11.38 2.27
CA ARG A 110 -8.86 -11.44 1.62
C ARG A 110 -8.76 -11.58 0.10
N ALA A 111 -7.81 -10.88 -0.52
CA ALA A 111 -7.58 -10.96 -1.97
C ALA A 111 -7.09 -12.34 -2.41
N LEU A 112 -6.25 -13.03 -1.59
CA LEU A 112 -5.79 -14.40 -1.87
C LEU A 112 -6.93 -15.43 -1.93
N LYS A 113 -8.04 -15.18 -1.24
CA LYS A 113 -9.24 -16.05 -1.35
C LYS A 113 -9.92 -15.96 -2.72
N GLN A 114 -9.70 -14.86 -3.45
CA GLN A 114 -10.29 -14.62 -4.76
C GLN A 114 -9.29 -14.81 -5.92
N HIS A 115 -8.01 -14.68 -5.65
CA HIS A 115 -6.94 -14.73 -6.65
C HIS A 115 -5.88 -15.76 -6.24
N GLN A 116 -5.70 -16.81 -7.05
CA GLN A 116 -4.63 -17.80 -6.82
C GLN A 116 -3.24 -17.23 -7.12
N ASP A 117 -3.16 -16.21 -7.97
CA ASP A 117 -1.93 -15.53 -8.32
C ASP A 117 -1.61 -14.44 -7.28
N GLN A 118 -0.46 -14.56 -6.64
CA GLN A 118 -0.01 -13.66 -5.57
C GLN A 118 0.16 -12.22 -6.05
N GLN A 119 0.62 -12.00 -7.30
CA GLN A 119 0.79 -10.66 -7.84
C GLN A 119 -0.56 -9.99 -8.12
N LYS A 120 -1.55 -10.76 -8.59
CA LYS A 120 -2.92 -10.27 -8.73
C LYS A 120 -3.52 -9.96 -7.38
N ALA A 121 -3.32 -10.82 -6.39
CA ALA A 121 -3.78 -10.60 -5.02
C ALA A 121 -3.14 -9.34 -4.41
N LEU A 122 -1.83 -9.11 -4.60
CA LEU A 122 -1.15 -7.91 -4.12
C LEU A 122 -1.72 -6.63 -4.77
N ARG A 123 -1.95 -6.64 -6.07
CA ARG A 123 -2.56 -5.50 -6.77
C ARG A 123 -3.99 -5.23 -6.29
N ALA A 124 -4.78 -6.27 -6.07
CA ALA A 124 -6.12 -6.14 -5.48
C ALA A 124 -6.04 -5.63 -4.03
N ALA A 125 -5.05 -6.06 -3.25
CA ALA A 125 -4.80 -5.55 -1.90
C ALA A 125 -4.44 -4.06 -1.89
N LEU A 126 -3.63 -3.59 -2.83
CA LEU A 126 -3.35 -2.15 -2.99
C LEU A 126 -4.63 -1.37 -3.34
N SER A 127 -5.48 -1.90 -4.22
CA SER A 127 -6.80 -1.30 -4.51
C SER A 127 -7.65 -1.22 -3.24
N CYS A 128 -7.71 -2.29 -2.47
CA CYS A 128 -8.43 -2.37 -1.20
C CYS A 128 -7.87 -1.40 -0.16
N TYR A 129 -6.56 -1.26 -0.04
CA TYR A 129 -5.92 -0.32 0.87
C TYR A 129 -6.43 1.12 0.66
N ASN A 130 -6.51 1.55 -0.59
CA ASN A 130 -6.95 2.92 -0.93
C ASN A 130 -8.47 3.10 -0.86
N THR A 131 -9.26 2.08 -1.22
CA THR A 131 -10.70 2.27 -1.48
C THR A 131 -11.61 1.34 -0.69
N GLY A 132 -11.05 0.42 0.10
CA GLY A 132 -11.80 -0.68 0.70
C GLY A 132 -12.33 -1.72 -0.30
N ASN A 133 -12.03 -1.60 -1.60
CA ASN A 133 -12.57 -2.42 -2.67
C ASN A 133 -11.47 -2.92 -3.61
N PHE A 134 -11.55 -4.17 -4.06
CA PHE A 134 -10.49 -4.79 -4.85
C PHE A 134 -10.35 -4.26 -6.29
N GLU A 135 -11.31 -3.46 -6.78
CA GLU A 135 -11.35 -2.98 -8.16
C GLU A 135 -11.25 -1.46 -8.30
N ARG A 136 -11.81 -0.70 -7.35
CA ARG A 136 -11.90 0.77 -7.46
C ARG A 136 -10.54 1.45 -7.59
N GLY A 137 -9.50 0.92 -6.93
CA GLY A 137 -8.13 1.44 -7.00
C GLY A 137 -7.46 1.25 -8.36
N PHE A 138 -7.92 0.30 -9.18
CA PHE A 138 -7.50 0.21 -10.58
C PHE A 138 -8.18 1.30 -11.43
N LYS A 139 -9.49 1.51 -11.22
CA LYS A 139 -10.28 2.49 -11.99
C LYS A 139 -9.82 3.92 -11.76
N ASN A 140 -9.43 4.27 -10.51
CA ASN A 140 -8.91 5.60 -10.17
C ASN A 140 -7.40 5.77 -10.42
N GLY A 141 -6.73 4.72 -10.91
CA GLY A 141 -5.31 4.72 -11.25
C GLY A 141 -4.35 4.59 -10.07
N TYR A 142 -4.86 4.41 -8.84
CA TYR A 142 -4.03 4.31 -7.62
C TYR A 142 -3.02 3.17 -7.69
N VAL A 143 -3.48 1.96 -8.05
CA VAL A 143 -2.61 0.78 -8.13
C VAL A 143 -1.42 1.01 -9.05
N ASN A 144 -1.65 1.59 -10.24
CA ASN A 144 -0.59 1.90 -11.18
C ASN A 144 0.39 2.96 -10.65
N LYS A 145 -0.12 3.96 -9.92
CA LYS A 145 0.72 5.00 -9.31
C LYS A 145 1.64 4.42 -8.23
N VAL A 146 1.13 3.55 -7.36
CA VAL A 146 1.95 2.88 -6.33
C VAL A 146 3.01 1.99 -6.98
N ILE A 147 2.64 1.16 -7.97
CA ILE A 147 3.59 0.28 -8.68
C ILE A 147 4.69 1.10 -9.36
N ALA A 148 4.36 2.25 -9.95
CA ALA A 148 5.34 3.14 -10.56
C ALA A 148 6.37 3.67 -9.55
N GLN A 149 6.00 3.85 -8.27
CA GLN A 149 6.94 4.26 -7.22
C GLN A 149 7.97 3.16 -6.87
N ALA A 150 7.64 1.89 -7.08
CA ALA A 150 8.56 0.78 -6.86
C ALA A 150 9.68 0.70 -7.93
N GLY A 151 9.66 1.54 -8.95
CA GLY A 151 10.64 1.51 -10.03
C GLY A 151 10.51 0.27 -10.95
N ILE A 152 9.50 -0.56 -10.76
CA ILE A 152 9.20 -1.72 -11.59
C ILE A 152 8.61 -1.22 -12.90
N LYS A 153 9.38 -1.27 -13.98
CA LYS A 153 8.86 -1.02 -15.32
C LYS A 153 7.89 -2.15 -15.65
N ILE A 154 6.60 -1.84 -15.70
CA ILE A 154 5.61 -2.76 -16.29
C ILE A 154 5.97 -2.84 -17.77
N PRO A 155 6.28 -4.04 -18.35
CA PRO A 155 6.52 -4.16 -19.78
C PRO A 155 5.29 -3.63 -20.51
N ALA A 156 5.46 -2.64 -21.38
CA ALA A 156 4.38 -2.16 -22.23
C ALA A 156 3.89 -3.36 -23.05
N ILE A 157 2.62 -3.71 -22.94
CA ILE A 157 1.97 -4.67 -23.83
C ILE A 157 1.96 -3.98 -25.21
N ARG A 158 2.89 -4.39 -26.08
CA ARG A 158 2.80 -3.98 -27.48
C ARG A 158 1.55 -4.62 -28.04
N ALA A 159 0.57 -3.79 -28.37
CA ALA A 159 -0.54 -4.25 -29.19
C ALA A 159 0.04 -4.86 -30.47
N SER A 160 -0.22 -6.14 -30.67
CA SER A 160 0.15 -6.84 -31.90
C SER A 160 -0.65 -6.24 -33.04
N SER A 161 -0.03 -5.34 -33.80
CA SER A 161 -0.52 -4.99 -35.13
C SER A 161 -0.13 -6.13 -36.07
N GLY A 162 -1.13 -6.70 -36.72
CA GLY A 162 -1.10 -7.94 -37.44
C GLY A 162 -0.05 -8.07 -38.55
N ASN A 163 0.15 -9.35 -38.89
CA ASN A 163 0.73 -9.93 -40.09
C ASN A 163 2.22 -9.71 -40.39
N LYS A 164 3.04 -10.69 -39.94
CA LYS A 164 4.09 -11.26 -40.81
C LYS A 164 4.30 -12.74 -40.46
N LYS A 165 4.25 -13.59 -41.50
CA LYS A 165 4.45 -15.03 -41.46
C LYS A 165 5.78 -15.39 -40.78
N GLU A 166 5.74 -16.21 -39.73
CA GLU A 166 6.90 -16.79 -39.10
C GLU A 166 7.32 -18.07 -39.87
N GLN A 167 8.63 -18.14 -40.19
CA GLN A 167 9.31 -19.37 -40.57
C GLN A 167 9.76 -20.09 -39.29
N PRO A 168 9.75 -21.44 -39.25
CA PRO A 168 10.05 -22.18 -38.04
C PRO A 168 11.57 -22.20 -37.76
N VAL A 169 11.96 -21.72 -36.57
CA VAL A 169 13.33 -21.87 -36.03
C VAL A 169 13.40 -23.17 -35.25
N GLN A 170 14.38 -24.02 -35.63
CA GLN A 170 14.70 -25.27 -34.97
C GLN A 170 15.21 -25.04 -33.54
N VAL A 171 14.62 -25.72 -32.57
CA VAL A 171 14.99 -25.71 -31.15
C VAL A 171 16.04 -26.81 -30.92
N SER A 172 17.27 -26.43 -30.58
CA SER A 172 18.25 -27.34 -30.01
C SER A 172 18.03 -27.48 -28.50
N LYS A 173 17.79 -28.73 -28.07
CA LYS A 173 17.60 -29.12 -26.66
C LYS A 173 18.95 -29.02 -25.91
N THR A 174 19.01 -28.19 -24.88
CA THR A 174 19.93 -28.41 -23.76
C THR A 174 19.19 -28.24 -22.44
N THR A 175 19.05 -29.37 -21.77
CA THR A 175 18.49 -29.53 -20.44
C THR A 175 19.45 -29.00 -19.38
N LYS A 176 19.05 -28.02 -18.59
CA LYS A 176 19.47 -27.87 -17.17
C LYS A 176 18.30 -27.38 -16.33
N LYS A 177 17.82 -28.30 -15.50
CA LYS A 177 16.84 -27.99 -14.42
C LYS A 177 17.53 -27.07 -13.41
N SER A 178 17.03 -25.85 -13.28
CA SER A 178 17.19 -25.05 -12.08
C SER A 178 15.81 -24.74 -11.53
N LYS A 179 15.57 -25.18 -10.28
CA LYS A 179 14.34 -24.84 -9.52
C LYS A 179 14.22 -23.32 -9.42
N PRO A 180 13.04 -22.73 -9.65
CA PRO A 180 12.81 -21.34 -9.34
C PRO A 180 12.79 -21.17 -7.81
N LYS A 181 13.63 -20.30 -7.29
CA LYS A 181 13.46 -19.77 -5.94
C LYS A 181 12.25 -18.82 -5.99
N SER A 182 11.17 -19.19 -5.31
CA SER A 182 10.06 -18.28 -5.05
C SER A 182 10.55 -17.19 -4.12
N ASN A 183 10.76 -15.99 -4.64
CA ASN A 183 10.89 -14.78 -3.83
C ASN A 183 9.47 -14.27 -3.55
N ASP A 184 8.80 -14.90 -2.58
CA ASP A 184 7.50 -14.45 -2.10
C ASP A 184 7.70 -13.31 -1.13
N GLY A 185 7.62 -12.08 -1.65
CA GLY A 185 7.77 -10.85 -0.86
C GLY A 185 6.64 -10.59 0.12
N PHE A 186 5.88 -11.60 0.54
CA PHE A 186 4.76 -11.42 1.43
C PHE A 186 4.57 -12.62 2.36
N SER A 187 4.95 -12.46 3.62
CA SER A 187 4.71 -13.45 4.68
C SER A 187 3.56 -12.98 5.57
N ILE A 188 2.46 -13.75 5.64
CA ILE A 188 1.27 -13.38 6.41
C ILE A 188 1.13 -14.31 7.60
N LYS A 189 0.93 -13.71 8.80
CA LYS A 189 0.28 -14.42 9.91
C LYS A 189 -1.23 -14.12 9.85
N PRO A 190 -2.11 -15.13 10.01
CA PRO A 190 -3.55 -14.91 9.96
C PRO A 190 -3.98 -13.98 11.11
N ILE A 191 -4.68 -12.92 10.77
CA ILE A 191 -5.36 -12.05 11.73
C ILE A 191 -6.82 -12.51 11.73
N THR A 192 -7.29 -13.02 12.85
CA THR A 192 -8.69 -13.29 13.11
C THR A 192 -9.29 -12.03 13.74
N ASP A 193 -10.41 -11.60 13.18
CA ASP A 193 -11.37 -10.60 13.65
C ASP A 193 -11.10 -9.11 13.35
N GLY A 194 -12.06 -8.49 12.71
CA GLY A 194 -12.49 -7.15 13.01
C GLY A 194 -12.48 -6.06 11.95
N PHE A 195 -12.37 -6.36 10.64
CA PHE A 195 -12.54 -5.29 9.64
C PHE A 195 -14.01 -5.17 9.21
N ARG A 196 -14.72 -4.17 9.72
CA ARG A 196 -16.00 -3.72 9.17
C ARG A 196 -15.75 -2.53 8.26
N LEU A 197 -15.80 -2.78 6.94
CA LEU A 197 -16.00 -1.72 5.97
C LEU A 197 -17.49 -1.36 5.97
N THR A 198 -17.80 -0.12 6.30
CA THR A 198 -19.11 0.45 5.97
C THR A 198 -19.06 0.86 4.51
N ASP A 199 -19.84 0.15 3.69
CA ASP A 199 -20.10 0.55 2.30
C ASP A 199 -20.78 1.93 2.27
N HIS A 200 -20.19 2.81 1.50
CA HIS A 200 -20.86 4.00 0.98
C HIS A 200 -20.47 4.19 -0.48
#